data_7bdbf1f1df05ce2ba86e58412bcb90bf
#
_entry.id   7bdbf1f1df05ce2ba86e58412bcb90bf
#
_cell.length_a   1.000
_cell.length_b   1.000
_cell.length_c   1.000
_cell.angle_alpha   90.00
_cell.angle_beta   90.00
_cell.angle_gamma   90.00
#
_symmetry.space_group_name_H-M   'P 1'
#
loop_
_entity.id
_entity.type
_entity.pdbx_description
1 polymer ?
#
loop_
_entity_poly.entity_id
_entity_poly.type
_entity_poly.pdbx_seq_one_letter_code
_entity_poly.pdbx_strand_id
1 'polypeptide(L)'
;MKQNELLRDNLRDTHWLGEVVDTADTIGSGRCRVKVFGKFDTLATEDIPWSMPANASINGSYSVPNLGDIVSVYFDNGDIYTPLYKNQVKVNAELKSEVLDNSNNPELVSSLIYDSTKGVRVYHSPENGLVISTGTGPENDPAIRLTADGKIYLYANDIFIASSFSDESEPAVKGQTLADLLKDMMNILETHQHFSGGPIQPTFGIELFMLSNKINSIKQKQ
;
A
#
# COMPACT_ATOMS: atom_id res chain seq x y z
N MET A 1 -51.18 -11.73 2.06
CA MET A 1 -50.63 -10.43 1.68
C MET A 1 -49.90 -9.73 2.84
N LYS A 2 -50.48 -9.62 4.02
CA LYS A 2 -49.86 -8.91 5.18
C LYS A 2 -48.57 -9.46 5.72
N GLN A 3 -48.29 -10.75 5.58
CA GLN A 3 -47.08 -11.38 6.16
C GLN A 3 -45.81 -11.05 5.34
N ASN A 4 -45.92 -10.89 4.03
CA ASN A 4 -44.79 -10.50 3.16
C ASN A 4 -44.45 -9.02 3.26
N GLU A 5 -45.41 -8.16 3.59
CA GLU A 5 -45.20 -6.74 3.82
C GLU A 5 -44.46 -6.51 5.15
N LEU A 6 -44.83 -7.23 6.21
CA LEU A 6 -44.16 -7.19 7.52
C LEU A 6 -42.70 -7.68 7.44
N LEU A 7 -42.43 -8.68 6.61
CA LEU A 7 -41.07 -9.16 6.37
C LEU A 7 -40.22 -8.13 5.59
N ARG A 8 -40.81 -7.46 4.59
CA ARG A 8 -40.15 -6.39 3.85
C ARG A 8 -39.84 -5.17 4.72
N ASP A 9 -40.76 -4.75 5.57
CA ASP A 9 -40.56 -3.61 6.44
C ASP A 9 -39.48 -3.87 7.50
N ASN A 10 -39.37 -5.12 8.00
CA ASN A 10 -38.29 -5.52 8.91
C ASN A 10 -36.90 -5.58 8.25
N LEU A 11 -36.82 -5.70 6.92
CA LEU A 11 -35.55 -5.76 6.21
C LEU A 11 -35.07 -4.37 5.75
N ARG A 12 -35.96 -3.41 5.60
CA ARG A 12 -35.69 -2.09 5.01
C ARG A 12 -34.76 -1.23 5.85
N ASP A 13 -34.98 -1.21 7.16
CA ASP A 13 -34.32 -0.26 8.08
C ASP A 13 -33.30 -0.93 9.01
N THR A 14 -32.99 -2.19 8.73
CA THR A 14 -32.11 -2.99 9.62
C THR A 14 -30.82 -3.35 8.90
N HIS A 15 -29.72 -3.07 9.56
CA HIS A 15 -28.39 -3.57 9.17
C HIS A 15 -28.14 -4.90 9.84
N TRP A 16 -27.68 -5.86 9.07
CA TRP A 16 -27.36 -7.21 9.51
C TRP A 16 -25.85 -7.42 9.45
N LEU A 17 -25.35 -8.27 10.30
CA LEU A 17 -23.96 -8.73 10.18
C LEU A 17 -23.94 -10.05 9.42
N GLY A 18 -22.86 -10.25 8.67
CA GLY A 18 -22.63 -11.49 7.95
C GLY A 18 -21.15 -11.70 7.67
N GLU A 19 -20.83 -12.96 7.47
CA GLU A 19 -19.48 -13.42 7.11
C GLU A 19 -19.34 -13.53 5.59
N VAL A 20 -18.25 -13.04 5.05
CA VAL A 20 -17.91 -13.18 3.63
C VAL A 20 -17.46 -14.61 3.34
N VAL A 21 -18.22 -15.32 2.50
CA VAL A 21 -18.00 -16.73 2.19
C VAL A 21 -17.55 -16.98 0.74
N ASP A 22 -17.67 -16.00 -0.13
CA ASP A 22 -17.22 -16.09 -1.54
C ASP A 22 -16.91 -14.70 -2.09
N THR A 23 -15.76 -14.57 -2.75
CA THR A 23 -15.31 -13.33 -3.41
C THR A 23 -14.98 -13.53 -4.89
N ALA A 24 -15.29 -14.70 -5.46
CA ALA A 24 -14.96 -15.06 -6.84
C ALA A 24 -15.96 -14.44 -7.85
N ASP A 25 -16.11 -13.12 -7.79
CA ASP A 25 -16.98 -12.37 -8.70
C ASP A 25 -16.43 -12.34 -10.14
N THR A 26 -17.00 -13.16 -11.02
CA THR A 26 -16.60 -13.27 -12.42
C THR A 26 -16.92 -12.04 -13.27
N ILE A 27 -17.77 -11.13 -12.76
CA ILE A 27 -18.14 -9.89 -13.47
C ILE A 27 -17.18 -8.74 -13.12
N GLY A 28 -16.42 -8.87 -12.03
CA GLY A 28 -15.45 -7.86 -11.61
C GLY A 28 -16.09 -6.57 -11.07
N SER A 29 -17.32 -6.66 -10.55
CA SER A 29 -18.06 -5.51 -9.98
C SER A 29 -17.91 -5.34 -8.47
N GLY A 30 -16.99 -6.10 -7.86
CA GLY A 30 -16.69 -6.04 -6.44
C GLY A 30 -17.74 -6.72 -5.57
N ARG A 31 -18.54 -7.63 -6.12
CA ARG A 31 -19.53 -8.38 -5.37
C ARG A 31 -18.86 -9.45 -4.51
N CYS A 32 -19.49 -9.78 -3.41
CA CYS A 32 -19.16 -10.95 -2.61
C CYS A 32 -20.43 -11.65 -2.14
N ARG A 33 -20.33 -12.93 -1.77
CA ARG A 33 -21.43 -13.64 -1.10
C ARG A 33 -21.23 -13.53 0.40
N VAL A 34 -22.25 -13.06 1.07
CA VAL A 34 -22.21 -12.82 2.51
C VAL A 34 -23.25 -13.71 3.19
N LYS A 35 -22.79 -14.57 4.07
CA LYS A 35 -23.66 -15.38 4.92
C LYS A 35 -24.20 -14.52 6.04
N VAL A 36 -25.36 -13.92 5.80
CA VAL A 36 -26.01 -13.01 6.75
C VAL A 36 -26.58 -13.81 7.92
N PHE A 37 -26.12 -13.50 9.14
CA PHE A 37 -26.51 -14.20 10.34
C PHE A 37 -28.02 -14.07 10.61
N GLY A 38 -28.65 -15.20 10.87
CA GLY A 38 -30.10 -15.29 11.08
C GLY A 38 -30.95 -15.21 9.80
N LYS A 39 -30.33 -15.08 8.62
CA LYS A 39 -31.04 -15.03 7.33
C LYS A 39 -30.60 -16.11 6.36
N PHE A 40 -29.29 -16.29 6.19
CA PHE A 40 -28.71 -17.23 5.23
C PHE A 40 -27.95 -18.38 5.89
N ASP A 41 -28.14 -18.63 7.18
CA ASP A 41 -27.39 -19.63 7.93
C ASP A 41 -27.51 -21.05 7.37
N THR A 42 -28.67 -21.36 6.78
CA THR A 42 -28.98 -22.69 6.24
C THR A 42 -28.75 -22.83 4.74
N LEU A 43 -28.39 -21.75 4.07
CA LEU A 43 -28.14 -21.78 2.63
C LEU A 43 -26.74 -22.30 2.33
N ALA A 44 -26.61 -23.06 1.25
CA ALA A 44 -25.32 -23.37 0.66
C ALA A 44 -24.71 -22.10 0.07
N THR A 45 -23.38 -22.00 0.00
CA THR A 45 -22.68 -20.79 -0.47
C THR A 45 -23.13 -20.37 -1.86
N GLU A 46 -23.35 -21.34 -2.76
CA GLU A 46 -23.80 -21.12 -4.13
C GLU A 46 -25.22 -20.55 -4.23
N ASP A 47 -26.06 -20.76 -3.22
CA ASP A 47 -27.45 -20.26 -3.19
C ASP A 47 -27.56 -18.87 -2.54
N ILE A 48 -26.50 -18.38 -1.91
CA ILE A 48 -26.48 -17.05 -1.30
C ILE A 48 -26.42 -16.00 -2.43
N PRO A 49 -27.31 -14.99 -2.42
CA PRO A 49 -27.28 -13.96 -3.43
C PRO A 49 -26.00 -13.12 -3.35
N TRP A 50 -25.55 -12.65 -4.51
CA TRP A 50 -24.41 -11.73 -4.58
C TRP A 50 -24.74 -10.38 -3.98
N SER A 51 -23.97 -9.97 -2.99
CA SER A 51 -24.06 -8.65 -2.37
C SER A 51 -23.21 -7.64 -3.12
N MET A 52 -23.77 -6.48 -3.43
CA MET A 52 -23.06 -5.37 -4.09
C MET A 52 -22.40 -4.47 -3.05
N PRO A 53 -21.27 -3.81 -3.38
CA PRO A 53 -20.69 -2.80 -2.49
C PRO A 53 -21.58 -1.57 -2.42
N ALA A 54 -22.00 -1.20 -1.21
CA ALA A 54 -22.89 -0.07 -0.97
C ALA A 54 -22.21 1.30 -1.14
N ASN A 55 -20.89 1.33 -1.03
CA ASN A 55 -20.09 2.56 -1.10
C ASN A 55 -19.31 2.67 -2.41
N ALA A 56 -19.70 1.93 -3.46
CA ALA A 56 -19.10 2.11 -4.76
C ALA A 56 -19.33 3.55 -5.23
N SER A 57 -18.26 4.33 -5.35
CA SER A 57 -18.36 5.65 -5.97
C SER A 57 -18.60 5.50 -7.47
N ILE A 58 -19.22 6.51 -8.08
CA ILE A 58 -19.46 6.55 -9.54
C ILE A 58 -18.16 6.29 -10.33
N ASN A 59 -16.99 6.60 -9.76
CA ASN A 59 -15.68 6.42 -10.38
C ASN A 59 -14.94 5.16 -9.91
N GLY A 60 -15.65 4.19 -9.33
CA GLY A 60 -15.09 2.86 -9.08
C GLY A 60 -14.18 2.72 -7.85
N SER A 61 -14.36 3.54 -6.81
CA SER A 61 -13.66 3.32 -5.54
C SER A 61 -14.40 2.28 -4.70
N TYR A 62 -13.87 1.07 -4.64
CA TYR A 62 -14.38 0.02 -3.75
C TYR A 62 -13.24 -0.85 -3.21
N SER A 63 -13.48 -1.51 -2.10
CA SER A 63 -12.59 -2.53 -1.55
C SER A 63 -13.41 -3.80 -1.31
N VAL A 64 -13.04 -4.89 -1.97
CA VAL A 64 -13.65 -6.20 -1.72
C VAL A 64 -13.10 -6.72 -0.39
N PRO A 65 -13.97 -7.13 0.56
CA PRO A 65 -13.55 -7.72 1.81
C PRO A 65 -12.86 -9.07 1.57
N ASN A 66 -12.08 -9.53 2.54
CA ASN A 66 -11.46 -10.85 2.47
C ASN A 66 -12.46 -11.94 2.90
N LEU A 67 -12.21 -13.18 2.49
CA LEU A 67 -12.95 -14.34 3.00
C LEU A 67 -12.86 -14.39 4.53
N GLY A 68 -13.97 -14.63 5.19
CA GLY A 68 -14.09 -14.65 6.64
C GLY A 68 -14.23 -13.29 7.31
N ASP A 69 -14.16 -12.19 6.57
CA ASP A 69 -14.44 -10.86 7.13
C ASP A 69 -15.92 -10.72 7.48
N ILE A 70 -16.17 -10.02 8.61
CA ILE A 70 -17.52 -9.65 9.00
C ILE A 70 -17.86 -8.28 8.38
N VAL A 71 -18.97 -8.24 7.68
CA VAL A 71 -19.46 -7.03 7.02
C VAL A 71 -20.86 -6.68 7.47
N SER A 72 -21.24 -5.43 7.33
CA SER A 72 -22.61 -4.98 7.51
C SER A 72 -23.38 -5.12 6.20
N VAL A 73 -24.52 -5.78 6.26
CA VAL A 73 -25.40 -6.01 5.09
C VAL A 73 -26.75 -5.35 5.32
N TYR A 74 -27.28 -4.77 4.30
CA TYR A 74 -28.65 -4.26 4.28
C TYR A 74 -29.34 -4.62 2.94
N PHE A 75 -30.64 -4.65 2.96
CA PHE A 75 -31.45 -5.06 1.81
C PHE A 75 -32.15 -3.83 1.25
N ASP A 76 -31.72 -3.37 0.08
CA ASP A 76 -32.32 -2.21 -0.55
C ASP A 76 -33.81 -2.51 -0.84
N ASN A 77 -34.68 -1.57 -0.49
CA ASN A 77 -36.13 -1.75 -0.56
C ASN A 77 -36.69 -3.02 0.13
N GLY A 78 -35.91 -3.63 1.04
CA GLY A 78 -36.28 -4.88 1.72
C GLY A 78 -36.22 -6.11 0.81
N ASP A 79 -35.52 -6.04 -0.32
CA ASP A 79 -35.35 -7.16 -1.22
C ASP A 79 -34.15 -8.03 -0.79
N ILE A 80 -34.45 -9.23 -0.32
CA ILE A 80 -33.46 -10.19 0.15
C ILE A 80 -32.51 -10.69 -0.96
N TYR A 81 -32.90 -10.56 -2.22
CA TYR A 81 -32.12 -10.99 -3.38
C TYR A 81 -31.14 -9.93 -3.90
N THR A 82 -31.26 -8.71 -3.41
CA THR A 82 -30.37 -7.59 -3.77
C THR A 82 -29.68 -7.02 -2.54
N PRO A 83 -28.88 -7.83 -1.81
CA PRO A 83 -28.18 -7.37 -0.64
C PRO A 83 -27.05 -6.40 -1.02
N LEU A 84 -26.83 -5.40 -0.16
CA LEU A 84 -25.73 -4.46 -0.25
C LEU A 84 -24.85 -4.62 0.97
N TYR A 85 -23.52 -4.58 0.80
CA TYR A 85 -22.60 -4.69 1.92
C TYR A 85 -21.79 -3.41 2.14
N LYS A 86 -21.45 -3.16 3.39
CA LYS A 86 -20.45 -2.17 3.81
C LYS A 86 -19.35 -2.91 4.57
N ASN A 87 -18.10 -2.59 4.24
CA ASN A 87 -16.99 -3.07 5.02
C ASN A 87 -17.10 -2.50 6.45
N GLN A 88 -16.96 -3.35 7.44
CA GLN A 88 -16.74 -2.89 8.80
C GLN A 88 -15.26 -2.54 8.96
N VAL A 89 -14.99 -1.47 9.71
CA VAL A 89 -13.63 -1.15 10.11
C VAL A 89 -13.17 -2.24 11.06
N LYS A 90 -12.38 -3.18 10.54
CA LYS A 90 -11.66 -4.14 11.35
C LYS A 90 -10.30 -3.51 11.66
N VAL A 91 -10.12 -3.10 12.90
CA VAL A 91 -8.80 -2.70 13.39
C VAL A 91 -7.99 -3.98 13.51
N ASN A 92 -7.11 -4.24 12.52
CA ASN A 92 -6.22 -5.39 12.57
C ASN A 92 -5.17 -5.23 13.69
N ALA A 93 -4.45 -6.31 14.02
CA ALA A 93 -3.51 -6.30 15.13
C ALA A 93 -2.36 -5.30 14.93
N GLU A 94 -1.91 -5.13 13.69
CA GLU A 94 -0.81 -4.21 13.33
C GLU A 94 -1.26 -2.75 13.47
N LEU A 95 -2.43 -2.39 12.93
CA LEU A 95 -2.98 -1.05 13.12
C LEU A 95 -3.28 -0.77 14.59
N LYS A 96 -3.73 -1.79 15.33
CA LYS A 96 -3.94 -1.69 16.78
C LYS A 96 -2.62 -1.44 17.51
N SER A 97 -1.53 -2.09 17.11
CA SER A 97 -0.20 -1.83 17.65
C SER A 97 0.23 -0.39 17.39
N GLU A 98 0.10 0.11 16.15
CA GLU A 98 0.39 1.50 15.78
C GLU A 98 -0.40 2.50 16.63
N VAL A 99 -1.69 2.25 16.85
CA VAL A 99 -2.55 3.09 17.72
C VAL A 99 -2.14 3.01 19.18
N LEU A 100 -1.71 1.83 19.67
CA LEU A 100 -1.30 1.63 21.06
C LEU A 100 0.09 2.19 21.35
N ASP A 101 1.00 2.14 20.39
CA ASP A 101 2.33 2.73 20.52
C ASP A 101 2.25 4.26 20.62
N ASN A 102 1.23 4.84 19.99
CA ASN A 102 0.85 6.24 20.15
C ASN A 102 -0.22 6.45 21.24
N SER A 103 -0.17 5.65 22.30
CA SER A 103 -1.23 5.43 23.28
C SER A 103 -1.71 6.68 24.04
N ASN A 104 -0.97 7.75 24.01
CA ASN A 104 -1.37 8.99 24.69
C ASN A 104 -2.33 9.86 23.85
N ASN A 105 -2.39 9.64 22.57
CA ASN A 105 -3.23 10.42 21.65
C ASN A 105 -3.72 9.56 20.46
N PRO A 106 -4.58 8.56 20.70
CA PRO A 106 -5.10 7.69 19.65
C PRO A 106 -5.91 8.46 18.59
N GLU A 107 -6.46 9.62 18.91
CA GLU A 107 -7.16 10.49 17.99
C GLU A 107 -6.25 11.09 16.89
N LEU A 108 -4.94 11.05 17.08
CA LEU A 108 -3.97 11.54 16.10
C LEU A 108 -3.59 10.47 15.05
N VAL A 109 -3.99 9.23 15.28
CA VAL A 109 -3.79 8.14 14.31
C VAL A 109 -5.01 8.04 13.41
N SER A 110 -4.81 8.14 12.12
CA SER A 110 -5.87 7.96 11.13
C SER A 110 -5.43 6.99 10.03
N SER A 111 -6.33 6.11 9.62
CA SER A 111 -6.09 5.15 8.56
C SER A 111 -7.13 5.27 7.47
N LEU A 112 -6.69 5.44 6.23
CA LEU A 112 -7.55 5.40 5.06
C LEU A 112 -7.67 3.96 4.53
N ILE A 113 -6.55 3.26 4.43
CA ILE A 113 -6.46 1.86 4.03
C ILE A 113 -5.43 1.21 4.94
N TYR A 114 -5.78 0.08 5.54
CA TYR A 114 -4.84 -0.73 6.29
C TYR A 114 -5.22 -2.21 6.12
N ASP A 115 -4.75 -2.79 5.04
CA ASP A 115 -5.04 -4.18 4.66
C ASP A 115 -3.74 -4.97 4.59
N SER A 116 -3.40 -5.65 5.68
CA SER A 116 -2.20 -6.49 5.77
C SER A 116 -2.27 -7.71 4.84
N THR A 117 -3.47 -8.20 4.54
CA THR A 117 -3.65 -9.34 3.62
C THR A 117 -3.31 -8.96 2.19
N LYS A 118 -3.69 -7.77 1.76
CA LYS A 118 -3.37 -7.21 0.43
C LYS A 118 -2.05 -6.47 0.40
N GLY A 119 -1.41 -6.29 1.57
CA GLY A 119 -0.18 -5.55 1.69
C GLY A 119 -0.30 -4.08 1.33
N VAL A 120 -1.44 -3.44 1.56
CA VAL A 120 -1.66 -2.01 1.24
C VAL A 120 -1.94 -1.23 2.51
N ARG A 121 -1.18 -0.16 2.73
CA ARG A 121 -1.35 0.73 3.88
C ARG A 121 -1.30 2.19 3.44
N VAL A 122 -2.28 2.96 3.86
CA VAL A 122 -2.29 4.43 3.76
C VAL A 122 -2.80 4.95 5.11
N TYR A 123 -1.90 5.46 5.93
CA TYR A 123 -2.24 5.92 7.27
C TYR A 123 -1.37 7.09 7.69
N HIS A 124 -1.80 7.79 8.74
CA HIS A 124 -1.06 8.85 9.41
C HIS A 124 -0.93 8.52 10.89
N SER A 125 0.26 8.72 11.44
CA SER A 125 0.51 8.72 12.89
C SER A 125 1.46 9.86 13.27
N PRO A 126 1.47 10.29 14.55
CA PRO A 126 2.37 11.35 15.01
C PRO A 126 3.85 11.00 14.80
N GLU A 127 4.21 9.74 14.98
CA GLU A 127 5.59 9.26 14.86
C GLU A 127 6.03 9.15 13.40
N ASN A 128 5.16 8.57 12.56
CA ASN A 128 5.52 8.23 11.20
C ASN A 128 5.10 9.28 10.15
N GLY A 129 4.21 10.22 10.52
CA GLY A 129 3.59 11.13 9.56
C GLY A 129 2.63 10.37 8.63
N LEU A 130 2.45 10.85 7.41
CA LEU A 130 1.66 10.15 6.40
C LEU A 130 2.52 9.08 5.72
N VAL A 131 2.06 7.84 5.77
CA VAL A 131 2.70 6.67 5.17
C VAL A 131 1.82 6.09 4.08
N ILE A 132 2.41 5.83 2.93
CA ILE A 132 1.84 5.05 1.84
C ILE A 132 2.80 3.90 1.57
N SER A 133 2.39 2.66 1.82
CA SER A 133 3.25 1.50 1.65
C SER A 133 2.53 0.31 1.05
N THR A 134 3.32 -0.58 0.43
CA THR A 134 2.87 -1.87 -0.08
C THR A 134 3.77 -2.95 0.48
N GLY A 135 3.21 -4.12 0.83
CA GLY A 135 3.98 -5.25 1.36
C GLY A 135 3.53 -5.70 2.73
N THR A 136 4.35 -6.49 3.41
CA THR A 136 3.98 -7.22 4.64
C THR A 136 4.55 -6.63 5.93
N GLY A 137 5.46 -5.67 5.86
CA GLY A 137 6.04 -5.04 7.05
C GLY A 137 6.70 -3.69 6.77
N PRO A 138 6.79 -2.80 7.77
CA PRO A 138 7.25 -1.43 7.57
C PRO A 138 8.75 -1.29 7.28
N GLU A 139 9.57 -2.29 7.62
CA GLU A 139 11.02 -2.15 7.56
C GLU A 139 11.66 -2.50 6.21
N ASN A 140 10.96 -3.27 5.36
CA ASN A 140 11.50 -3.76 4.09
C ASN A 140 10.61 -3.49 2.88
N ASP A 141 9.47 -2.83 3.09
CA ASP A 141 8.50 -2.63 2.03
C ASP A 141 8.70 -1.29 1.33
N PRO A 142 8.44 -1.22 0.03
CA PRO A 142 8.41 0.05 -0.67
C PRO A 142 7.39 0.99 -0.03
N ALA A 143 7.86 2.18 0.35
CA ALA A 143 7.02 3.16 1.03
C ALA A 143 7.36 4.60 0.65
N ILE A 144 6.37 5.45 0.71
CA ILE A 144 6.49 6.91 0.72
C ILE A 144 6.08 7.39 2.12
N ARG A 145 6.93 8.16 2.77
CA ARG A 145 6.66 8.74 4.08
C ARG A 145 6.83 10.26 4.03
N LEU A 146 5.80 10.98 4.45
CA LEU A 146 5.81 12.43 4.58
C LEU A 146 5.76 12.78 6.06
N THR A 147 6.79 13.41 6.57
CA THR A 147 6.90 13.76 8.00
C THR A 147 6.44 15.19 8.28
N ALA A 148 6.05 15.47 9.52
CA ALA A 148 5.59 16.79 9.94
C ALA A 148 6.67 17.89 9.85
N ASP A 149 7.96 17.50 9.87
CA ASP A 149 9.10 18.42 9.69
C ASP A 149 9.41 18.71 8.20
N GLY A 150 8.52 18.33 7.29
CA GLY A 150 8.58 18.67 5.88
C GLY A 150 9.51 17.81 5.05
N LYS A 151 9.89 16.61 5.51
CA LYS A 151 10.72 15.68 4.75
C LYS A 151 9.88 14.63 4.03
N ILE A 152 10.37 14.18 2.89
CA ILE A 152 9.84 13.08 2.11
C ILE A 152 10.89 11.98 2.07
N TYR A 153 10.51 10.79 2.53
CA TYR A 153 11.34 9.59 2.44
C TYR A 153 10.73 8.64 1.41
N LEU A 154 11.58 8.12 0.55
CA LEU A 154 11.26 7.07 -0.39
C LEU A 154 12.04 5.82 0.02
N TYR A 155 11.34 4.76 0.40
CA TYR A 155 11.91 3.47 0.77
C TYR A 155 11.66 2.50 -0.36
N ALA A 156 12.71 2.02 -0.99
CA ALA A 156 12.66 1.00 -2.02
C ALA A 156 14.06 0.43 -2.23
N ASN A 157 14.16 -0.78 -2.77
CA ASN A 157 15.43 -1.34 -3.23
C ASN A 157 15.98 -0.49 -4.36
N ASP A 158 15.12 -0.14 -5.33
CA ASP A 158 15.44 0.69 -6.48
C ASP A 158 14.39 1.80 -6.63
N ILE A 159 14.84 3.00 -6.96
CA ILE A 159 13.99 4.15 -7.23
C ILE A 159 14.23 4.57 -8.67
N PHE A 160 13.20 4.48 -9.50
CA PHE A 160 13.24 4.91 -10.89
C PHE A 160 12.51 6.24 -11.07
N ILE A 161 13.12 7.16 -11.81
CA ILE A 161 12.49 8.39 -12.25
C ILE A 161 12.27 8.26 -13.74
N ALA A 162 11.02 8.13 -14.15
CA ALA A 162 10.65 7.88 -15.53
C ALA A 162 9.48 8.76 -15.97
N SER A 163 9.42 9.06 -17.25
CA SER A 163 8.29 9.75 -17.88
C SER A 163 7.11 8.81 -18.20
N SER A 164 7.33 7.50 -18.14
CA SER A 164 6.35 6.45 -18.37
C SER A 164 6.70 5.19 -17.56
N PHE A 165 5.76 4.23 -17.43
CA PHE A 165 6.00 2.92 -16.83
C PHE A 165 6.74 1.96 -17.78
N SER A 166 7.65 2.46 -18.61
CA SER A 166 8.46 1.63 -19.50
C SER A 166 9.72 1.15 -18.78
N ASP A 167 10.26 0.01 -19.22
CA ASP A 167 11.50 -0.57 -18.67
C ASP A 167 12.76 0.24 -18.98
N GLU A 168 12.64 1.34 -19.72
CA GLU A 168 13.73 2.24 -20.11
C GLU A 168 13.94 3.40 -19.11
N SER A 169 13.36 3.31 -17.91
CA SER A 169 13.54 4.32 -16.86
C SER A 169 14.95 4.28 -16.28
N GLU A 170 15.56 5.45 -16.08
CA GLU A 170 16.85 5.52 -15.41
C GLU A 170 16.71 5.49 -13.89
N PRO A 171 17.56 4.72 -13.18
CA PRO A 171 17.53 4.70 -11.73
C PRO A 171 17.97 6.03 -11.14
N ALA A 172 17.32 6.45 -10.06
CA ALA A 172 17.70 7.65 -9.33
C ALA A 172 19.04 7.46 -8.63
N VAL A 173 19.96 8.37 -8.87
CA VAL A 173 21.28 8.35 -8.19
C VAL A 173 21.12 8.80 -6.74
N LYS A 174 21.64 7.99 -5.79
CA LYS A 174 21.72 8.39 -4.39
C LYS A 174 22.66 9.59 -4.25
N GLY A 175 22.11 10.75 -3.86
CA GLY A 175 22.84 12.02 -3.84
C GLY A 175 24.15 11.99 -3.04
N GLN A 176 24.17 11.29 -1.88
CA GLN A 176 25.39 11.14 -1.07
C GLN A 176 26.46 10.33 -1.80
N THR A 177 26.11 9.25 -2.47
CA THR A 177 27.05 8.43 -3.24
C THR A 177 27.66 9.22 -4.40
N LEU A 178 26.86 10.04 -5.09
CA LEU A 178 27.36 10.92 -6.15
C LEU A 178 28.27 12.00 -5.58
N ALA A 179 27.90 12.62 -4.46
CA ALA A 179 28.72 13.64 -3.81
C ALA A 179 30.09 13.08 -3.36
N ASP A 180 30.12 11.88 -2.78
CA ASP A 180 31.36 11.21 -2.37
C ASP A 180 32.22 10.88 -3.60
N LEU A 181 31.62 10.42 -4.68
CA LEU A 181 32.33 10.16 -5.93
C LEU A 181 32.95 11.43 -6.52
N LEU A 182 32.17 12.52 -6.56
CA LEU A 182 32.66 13.81 -7.04
C LEU A 182 33.80 14.35 -6.18
N LYS A 183 33.69 14.18 -4.86
CA LYS A 183 34.75 14.55 -3.92
C LYS A 183 36.04 13.75 -4.15
N ASP A 184 35.93 12.43 -4.33
CA ASP A 184 37.03 11.56 -4.66
C ASP A 184 37.71 12.00 -5.98
N MET A 185 36.92 12.35 -7.02
CA MET A 185 37.43 12.89 -8.27
C MET A 185 38.16 14.21 -8.07
N MET A 186 37.60 15.14 -7.28
CA MET A 186 38.27 16.41 -6.96
C MET A 186 39.61 16.21 -6.26
N ASN A 187 39.67 15.33 -5.27
CA ASN A 187 40.90 15.00 -4.57
C ASN A 187 42.00 14.46 -5.51
N ILE A 188 41.58 13.59 -6.48
CA ILE A 188 42.51 13.06 -7.49
C ILE A 188 43.03 14.18 -8.37
N LEU A 189 42.19 15.11 -8.79
CA LEU A 189 42.55 16.25 -9.63
C LEU A 189 43.46 17.23 -8.88
N GLU A 190 43.19 17.53 -7.60
CA GLU A 190 43.98 18.44 -6.78
C GLU A 190 45.40 17.89 -6.48
N THR A 191 45.50 16.57 -6.32
CA THR A 191 46.81 15.91 -6.05
C THR A 191 47.55 15.56 -7.33
N HIS A 192 46.93 15.77 -8.50
CA HIS A 192 47.58 15.51 -9.78
C HIS A 192 48.71 16.47 -10.05
N GLN A 193 49.93 15.96 -10.09
CA GLN A 193 51.12 16.74 -10.43
C GLN A 193 51.56 16.50 -11.88
N HIS A 194 51.56 17.55 -12.67
CA HIS A 194 52.21 17.53 -13.99
C HIS A 194 53.70 17.73 -13.84
N PHE A 195 54.46 16.69 -13.99
CA PHE A 195 55.89 16.82 -14.22
C PHE A 195 56.09 17.27 -15.70
N SER A 196 56.68 18.40 -15.90
CA SER A 196 57.00 18.92 -17.25
C SER A 196 57.89 17.89 -17.97
N GLY A 197 57.32 17.12 -18.90
CA GLY A 197 58.03 16.23 -19.82
C GLY A 197 58.20 14.77 -19.38
N GLY A 198 57.62 14.30 -18.27
CA GLY A 198 57.67 12.89 -17.85
C GLY A 198 56.40 12.11 -18.24
N PRO A 199 56.48 10.78 -18.38
CA PRO A 199 55.28 9.94 -18.53
C PRO A 199 54.38 10.09 -17.32
N ILE A 200 53.07 9.99 -17.56
CA ILE A 200 52.02 9.96 -16.50
C ILE A 200 52.44 9.02 -15.41
N GLN A 201 52.52 9.50 -14.14
CA GLN A 201 52.93 8.67 -13.01
C GLN A 201 52.04 7.43 -12.92
N PRO A 202 52.60 6.25 -12.69
CA PRO A 202 51.80 5.00 -12.57
C PRO A 202 50.72 5.05 -11.50
N THR A 203 50.91 5.84 -10.45
CA THR A 203 49.93 6.06 -9.36
C THR A 203 48.62 6.67 -9.84
N PHE A 204 48.68 7.65 -10.72
CA PHE A 204 47.47 8.30 -11.27
C PHE A 204 46.61 7.35 -12.11
N GLY A 205 47.22 6.48 -12.90
CA GLY A 205 46.54 5.44 -13.66
C GLY A 205 45.83 4.42 -12.76
N ILE A 206 46.44 4.07 -11.60
CA ILE A 206 45.85 3.17 -10.63
C ILE A 206 44.68 3.83 -9.93
N GLU A 207 44.75 5.09 -9.56
CA GLU A 207 43.66 5.84 -8.91
C GLU A 207 42.45 6.01 -9.83
N LEU A 208 42.68 6.36 -11.10
CA LEU A 208 41.62 6.42 -12.13
C LEU A 208 40.98 5.07 -12.38
N PHE A 209 41.76 3.99 -12.39
CA PHE A 209 41.28 2.63 -12.51
C PHE A 209 40.39 2.22 -11.33
N MET A 210 40.83 2.55 -10.09
CA MET A 210 40.04 2.31 -8.88
C MET A 210 38.72 3.11 -8.89
N LEU A 211 38.73 4.35 -9.33
CA LEU A 211 37.57 5.19 -9.48
C LEU A 211 36.59 4.63 -10.52
N SER A 212 37.11 4.20 -11.67
CA SER A 212 36.31 3.52 -12.70
C SER A 212 35.64 2.25 -12.18
N ASN A 213 36.37 1.44 -11.39
CA ASN A 213 35.79 0.24 -10.77
C ASN A 213 34.71 0.59 -9.73
N LYS A 214 34.89 1.68 -8.96
CA LYS A 214 33.90 2.18 -8.01
C LYS A 214 32.61 2.65 -8.73
N ILE A 215 32.75 3.37 -9.85
CA ILE A 215 31.63 3.77 -10.71
C ILE A 215 30.90 2.55 -11.26
N ASN A 216 31.62 1.55 -11.77
CA ASN A 216 31.03 0.34 -12.32
C ASN A 216 30.35 -0.50 -11.23
N SER A 217 30.85 -0.51 -9.98
CA SER A 217 30.19 -1.18 -8.85
C SER A 217 28.89 -0.52 -8.43
N ILE A 218 28.71 0.78 -8.67
CA ILE A 218 27.44 1.49 -8.47
C ILE A 218 26.43 1.07 -9.51
N LYS A 219 26.84 0.90 -10.76
CA LYS A 219 25.96 0.41 -11.86
C LYS A 219 25.55 -1.06 -11.70
N GLN A 220 26.37 -1.89 -11.07
CA GLN A 220 26.05 -3.33 -10.87
C GLN A 220 25.21 -3.61 -9.62
N LYS A 221 25.03 -2.65 -8.72
CA LYS A 221 24.16 -2.76 -7.54
C LYS A 221 22.77 -2.15 -7.78
N GLN A 222 22.49 -1.85 -8.98
CA GLN A 222 21.19 -1.46 -9.55
C GLN A 222 20.64 -2.66 -10.34
#